data_5194d83beb7eab55a27a0c8d51ffd04d
#
_entry.id   5194d83beb7eab55a27a0c8d51ffd04d
#
_cell.length_a   1.000
_cell.length_b   1.000
_cell.length_c   1.000
_cell.angle_alpha   90.00
_cell.angle_beta   90.00
_cell.angle_gamma   90.00
#
_symmetry.space_group_name_H-M   'P 1'
#
loop_
_entity.id
_entity.type
_entity.pdbx_description
1 polymer ?
#
loop_
_entity_poly.entity_id
_entity_poly.type
_entity_poly.pdbx_seq_one_letter_code
_entity_poly.pdbx_strand_id
1 'polypeptide(L)'
;MSIQLTPKEAELLEILGKMAEDSVNPSTFTSLGMRIEYWANKIPNKKGLFFKDESWTWKSINEKANNIANYFLSLGLKPSESVAVMMENSPEFLFVTGGISKIKGISSLINVNLRKRPLIHVMKISEPRYVIVDDDCLPAIQEVISDLNLQNNQILVISKIPNKNHKFVDLSNELTSISSNNPKTIVDFKYGDVCSYIFTSGTTGFPKAVMIKHVNIGGFYAMGLQLKQDDILYNPLPLYHSHSNQSWRAVLFAGAAMALARRFSASEYWKDIKKFNANATVYIGEIPRYLLNRPESEYIPGSLKKMFGLGLRKDIWEAFQSRFNIEHIWEFYGGTDFGVPLFNIDEKPGMVGRHILPTVEIIKIDQDTGEFYKDENGFYIKCKPGEVGMLIVKIVNYSIFTLYKNHEKTIKKVLRNVFEKDDAYLKTGDLLQVHDNNWVSFADRFGDTFRWKGENVSTLEVESILNLFPAVQICNVYGVSIPNTDGKAGMATFQLDKNLDFELDQFSRFVSENLPPYAIPVFLRIIDELEFTGTHKLRKVNLRKEGYNIEEINDPVFFWNNSAKKYKDFNKIDYQNLLKNALF
;
A
#
# COMPACT_ATOMS: atom_id res chain seq x y z
N MET A 1 5.72 -16.28 29.74
CA MET A 1 4.65 -17.26 29.40
C MET A 1 4.83 -17.64 27.94
N SER A 2 4.83 -18.94 27.61
CA SER A 2 4.85 -19.40 26.23
C SER A 2 3.55 -18.98 25.55
N ILE A 3 3.64 -18.39 24.35
CA ILE A 3 2.48 -17.98 23.55
C ILE A 3 1.76 -19.27 23.12
N GLN A 4 0.49 -19.41 23.48
CA GLN A 4 -0.33 -20.51 22.99
C GLN A 4 -0.81 -20.16 21.57
N LEU A 5 -0.31 -20.89 20.59
CA LEU A 5 -0.68 -20.73 19.18
C LEU A 5 -2.03 -21.39 18.91
N THR A 6 -2.82 -20.80 18.03
CA THR A 6 -3.96 -21.52 17.43
C THR A 6 -3.45 -22.55 16.40
N PRO A 7 -4.25 -23.57 16.04
CA PRO A 7 -3.85 -24.53 15.00
C PRO A 7 -3.50 -23.87 13.67
N LYS A 8 -4.24 -22.83 13.26
CA LYS A 8 -3.97 -22.05 12.04
C LYS A 8 -2.64 -21.30 12.13
N GLU A 9 -2.31 -20.73 13.29
CA GLU A 9 -1.02 -20.05 13.50
C GLU A 9 0.16 -21.01 13.51
N ALA A 10 0.01 -22.19 14.12
CA ALA A 10 1.05 -23.21 14.12
C ALA A 10 1.36 -23.68 12.68
N GLU A 11 0.33 -23.95 11.89
CA GLU A 11 0.47 -24.29 10.47
C GLU A 11 1.13 -23.16 9.67
N LEU A 12 0.72 -21.90 9.90
CA LEU A 12 1.33 -20.73 9.27
C LEU A 12 2.82 -20.63 9.57
N LEU A 13 3.21 -20.79 10.85
CA LEU A 13 4.62 -20.70 11.25
C LEU A 13 5.48 -21.82 10.66
N GLU A 14 4.95 -23.05 10.58
CA GLU A 14 5.63 -24.18 9.94
C GLU A 14 5.89 -23.89 8.45
N ILE A 15 4.86 -23.41 7.74
CA ILE A 15 4.98 -23.06 6.32
C ILE A 15 5.95 -21.90 6.12
N LEU A 16 5.88 -20.84 6.95
CA LEU A 16 6.83 -19.73 6.89
C LEU A 16 8.28 -20.19 7.14
N GLY A 17 8.49 -21.10 8.09
CA GLY A 17 9.79 -21.70 8.35
C GLY A 17 10.34 -22.42 7.12
N LYS A 18 9.55 -23.31 6.52
CA LYS A 18 9.91 -24.02 5.29
C LYS A 18 10.19 -23.07 4.12
N MET A 19 9.38 -22.03 3.94
CA MET A 19 9.61 -21.03 2.90
C MET A 19 10.91 -20.25 3.13
N ALA A 20 11.25 -19.95 4.37
CA ALA A 20 12.52 -19.30 4.70
C ALA A 20 13.73 -20.20 4.34
N GLU A 21 13.65 -21.49 4.63
CA GLU A 21 14.65 -22.48 4.24
C GLU A 21 14.76 -22.61 2.72
N ASP A 22 13.63 -22.76 2.02
CA ASP A 22 13.57 -22.86 0.56
C ASP A 22 14.11 -21.60 -0.13
N SER A 23 13.93 -20.43 0.47
CA SER A 23 14.36 -19.16 -0.11
C SER A 23 15.88 -18.99 -0.20
N VAL A 24 16.61 -19.65 0.68
CA VAL A 24 18.09 -19.63 0.70
C VAL A 24 18.71 -20.82 -0.02
N ASN A 25 17.90 -21.82 -0.40
CA ASN A 25 18.36 -23.00 -1.10
C ASN A 25 18.42 -22.74 -2.62
N PRO A 26 19.62 -22.77 -3.25
CA PRO A 26 19.75 -22.53 -4.69
C PRO A 26 18.93 -23.47 -5.58
N SER A 27 18.64 -24.69 -5.10
CA SER A 27 17.86 -25.67 -5.88
C SER A 27 16.36 -25.39 -5.91
N THR A 28 15.85 -24.63 -4.95
CA THR A 28 14.42 -24.25 -4.86
C THR A 28 14.18 -22.79 -5.24
N PHE A 29 15.26 -22.03 -5.43
CA PHE A 29 15.18 -20.62 -5.80
C PHE A 29 14.53 -20.43 -7.16
N THR A 30 13.57 -19.50 -7.23
CA THR A 30 12.88 -19.18 -8.48
C THR A 30 12.73 -17.67 -8.68
N SER A 31 13.00 -17.17 -9.89
CA SER A 31 12.64 -15.83 -10.29
C SER A 31 11.19 -15.75 -10.77
N LEU A 32 10.65 -14.54 -10.88
CA LEU A 32 9.32 -14.29 -11.47
C LEU A 32 9.22 -14.88 -12.89
N GLY A 33 10.24 -14.65 -13.71
CA GLY A 33 10.30 -15.20 -15.08
C GLY A 33 10.38 -16.73 -15.10
N MET A 34 11.13 -17.37 -14.19
CA MET A 34 11.20 -18.83 -14.08
C MET A 34 9.85 -19.44 -13.66
N ARG A 35 9.07 -18.77 -12.80
CA ARG A 35 7.72 -19.22 -12.42
C ARG A 35 6.74 -19.19 -13.59
N ILE A 36 6.80 -18.14 -14.41
CA ILE A 36 5.99 -18.06 -15.65
C ILE A 36 6.32 -19.26 -16.57
N GLU A 37 7.62 -19.52 -16.78
CA GLU A 37 8.09 -20.63 -17.61
C GLU A 37 7.69 -22.00 -17.04
N TYR A 38 7.81 -22.17 -15.73
CA TYR A 38 7.37 -23.41 -15.04
C TYR A 38 5.92 -23.74 -15.33
N TRP A 39 5.00 -22.77 -15.20
CA TRP A 39 3.58 -23.01 -15.46
C TRP A 39 3.27 -23.17 -16.94
N ALA A 40 3.98 -22.46 -17.81
CA ALA A 40 3.88 -22.65 -19.25
C ALA A 40 4.26 -24.05 -19.70
N ASN A 41 5.19 -24.69 -19.00
CA ASN A 41 5.58 -26.08 -19.26
C ASN A 41 4.61 -27.08 -18.61
N LYS A 42 4.12 -26.81 -17.38
CA LYS A 42 3.32 -27.74 -16.59
C LYS A 42 1.83 -27.75 -16.99
N ILE A 43 1.26 -26.57 -17.24
CA ILE A 43 -0.17 -26.40 -17.57
C ILE A 43 -0.37 -25.38 -18.69
N PRO A 44 0.23 -25.61 -19.89
CA PRO A 44 0.34 -24.60 -20.98
C PRO A 44 -1.00 -24.01 -21.40
N ASN A 45 -2.04 -24.79 -21.43
CA ASN A 45 -3.35 -24.40 -21.97
C ASN A 45 -4.31 -23.81 -20.93
N LYS A 46 -3.92 -23.84 -19.63
CA LYS A 46 -4.72 -23.22 -18.58
C LYS A 46 -4.62 -21.70 -18.67
N LYS A 47 -5.75 -21.01 -18.55
CA LYS A 47 -5.78 -19.54 -18.48
C LYS A 47 -5.15 -19.09 -17.17
N GLY A 48 -4.17 -18.20 -17.26
CA GLY A 48 -3.45 -17.60 -16.13
C GLY A 48 -3.78 -16.13 -15.93
N LEU A 49 -4.36 -15.47 -16.94
CA LEU A 49 -4.67 -14.04 -16.90
C LEU A 49 -5.95 -13.74 -17.67
N PHE A 50 -6.79 -12.87 -17.09
CA PHE A 50 -7.98 -12.29 -17.68
C PHE A 50 -7.90 -10.76 -17.59
N PHE A 51 -8.28 -10.07 -18.65
CA PHE A 51 -8.38 -8.61 -18.68
C PHE A 51 -9.43 -8.19 -19.70
N LYS A 52 -10.45 -7.46 -19.27
CA LYS A 52 -11.60 -7.09 -20.11
C LYS A 52 -12.24 -8.33 -20.76
N ASP A 53 -12.24 -8.42 -22.08
CA ASP A 53 -12.83 -9.54 -22.85
C ASP A 53 -11.77 -10.53 -23.33
N GLU A 54 -10.51 -10.32 -22.94
CA GLU A 54 -9.38 -11.14 -23.36
C GLU A 54 -8.89 -12.06 -22.24
N SER A 55 -8.22 -13.13 -22.63
CA SER A 55 -7.58 -14.04 -21.68
C SER A 55 -6.33 -14.67 -22.28
N TRP A 56 -5.35 -14.94 -21.42
CA TRP A 56 -4.07 -15.54 -21.82
C TRP A 56 -3.84 -16.84 -21.05
N THR A 57 -3.40 -17.86 -21.79
CA THR A 57 -2.92 -19.12 -21.19
C THR A 57 -1.52 -18.93 -20.64
N TRP A 58 -1.08 -19.82 -19.74
CA TRP A 58 0.29 -19.79 -19.23
C TRP A 58 1.34 -19.84 -20.36
N LYS A 59 1.07 -20.62 -21.42
CA LYS A 59 1.92 -20.65 -22.62
C LYS A 59 2.00 -19.27 -23.27
N SER A 60 0.86 -18.62 -23.52
CA SER A 60 0.87 -17.31 -24.17
C SER A 60 1.47 -16.19 -23.30
N ILE A 61 1.29 -16.26 -21.97
CA ILE A 61 1.96 -15.34 -21.03
C ILE A 61 3.48 -15.50 -21.13
N ASN A 62 3.96 -16.75 -21.18
CA ASN A 62 5.40 -17.02 -21.32
C ASN A 62 5.95 -16.53 -22.66
N GLU A 63 5.24 -16.77 -23.76
CA GLU A 63 5.63 -16.31 -25.10
C GLU A 63 5.75 -14.79 -25.17
N LYS A 64 4.78 -14.06 -24.59
CA LYS A 64 4.83 -12.59 -24.51
C LYS A 64 5.98 -12.09 -23.64
N ALA A 65 6.22 -12.72 -22.50
CA ALA A 65 7.37 -12.40 -21.66
C ALA A 65 8.71 -12.70 -22.36
N ASN A 66 8.77 -13.77 -23.15
CA ASN A 66 9.94 -14.11 -23.95
C ASN A 66 10.23 -13.07 -25.05
N ASN A 67 9.22 -12.55 -25.73
CA ASN A 67 9.42 -11.47 -26.71
C ASN A 67 10.10 -10.27 -26.03
N ILE A 68 9.63 -9.84 -24.85
CA ILE A 68 10.25 -8.76 -24.08
C ILE A 68 11.70 -9.09 -23.69
N ALA A 69 11.93 -10.29 -23.15
CA ALA A 69 13.27 -10.72 -22.74
C ALA A 69 14.25 -10.70 -23.93
N ASN A 70 13.86 -11.30 -25.05
CA ASN A 70 14.70 -11.37 -26.26
C ASN A 70 14.93 -9.99 -26.88
N TYR A 71 13.94 -9.10 -26.85
CA TYR A 71 14.09 -7.72 -27.29
C TYR A 71 15.15 -6.99 -26.47
N PHE A 72 15.08 -7.04 -25.14
CA PHE A 72 16.08 -6.38 -24.30
C PHE A 72 17.48 -7.01 -24.39
N LEU A 73 17.56 -8.31 -24.64
CA LEU A 73 18.83 -8.96 -24.97
C LEU A 73 19.42 -8.42 -26.28
N SER A 74 18.61 -8.22 -27.30
CA SER A 74 19.08 -7.64 -28.58
C SER A 74 19.57 -6.20 -28.41
N LEU A 75 19.01 -5.45 -27.46
CA LEU A 75 19.46 -4.11 -27.07
C LEU A 75 20.69 -4.12 -26.13
N GLY A 76 21.17 -5.30 -25.73
CA GLY A 76 22.32 -5.46 -24.84
C GLY A 76 22.06 -5.03 -23.40
N LEU A 77 20.82 -5.17 -22.90
CA LEU A 77 20.51 -4.95 -21.48
C LEU A 77 21.24 -5.99 -20.64
N LYS A 78 22.00 -5.52 -19.66
CA LYS A 78 22.80 -6.39 -18.78
C LYS A 78 22.03 -6.79 -17.51
N PRO A 79 22.37 -7.90 -16.87
CA PRO A 79 21.84 -8.23 -15.53
C PRO A 79 21.99 -7.07 -14.56
N SER A 80 20.97 -6.86 -13.72
CA SER A 80 20.88 -5.78 -12.72
C SER A 80 20.75 -4.36 -13.28
N GLU A 81 20.72 -4.16 -14.60
CA GLU A 81 20.34 -2.87 -15.16
C GLU A 81 18.83 -2.65 -14.99
N SER A 82 18.45 -1.39 -14.81
CA SER A 82 17.07 -0.98 -14.52
C SER A 82 16.33 -0.57 -15.79
N VAL A 83 15.06 -0.97 -15.87
CA VAL A 83 14.08 -0.49 -16.86
C VAL A 83 12.90 0.13 -16.08
N ALA A 84 12.62 1.39 -16.32
CA ALA A 84 11.45 2.04 -15.74
C ALA A 84 10.17 1.57 -16.45
N VAL A 85 9.15 1.22 -15.68
CA VAL A 85 7.84 0.78 -16.18
C VAL A 85 6.79 1.72 -15.61
N MET A 86 6.26 2.61 -16.46
CA MET A 86 5.22 3.57 -16.09
C MET A 86 3.99 3.31 -16.96
N MET A 87 3.14 2.42 -16.49
CA MET A 87 1.96 1.95 -17.21
C MET A 87 0.80 1.72 -16.25
N GLU A 88 -0.40 1.98 -16.72
CA GLU A 88 -1.61 1.53 -16.04
C GLU A 88 -1.71 0.00 -16.04
N ASN A 89 -2.56 -0.55 -15.17
CA ASN A 89 -2.78 -2.00 -15.17
C ASN A 89 -3.19 -2.50 -16.54
N SER A 90 -2.40 -3.40 -17.07
CA SER A 90 -2.64 -4.10 -18.34
C SER A 90 -1.91 -5.45 -18.36
N PRO A 91 -2.27 -6.36 -19.26
CA PRO A 91 -1.51 -7.59 -19.49
C PRO A 91 -0.05 -7.33 -19.84
N GLU A 92 0.20 -6.29 -20.60
CA GLU A 92 1.55 -5.90 -21.05
C GLU A 92 2.45 -5.55 -19.86
N PHE A 93 1.91 -4.94 -18.78
CA PHE A 93 2.68 -4.69 -17.57
C PHE A 93 3.26 -5.99 -17.00
N LEU A 94 2.46 -7.06 -16.98
CA LEU A 94 2.89 -8.36 -16.48
C LEU A 94 3.87 -9.07 -17.42
N PHE A 95 3.67 -8.93 -18.74
CA PHE A 95 4.60 -9.46 -19.75
C PHE A 95 5.95 -8.76 -19.68
N VAL A 96 5.94 -7.44 -19.56
CA VAL A 96 7.15 -6.61 -19.44
C VAL A 96 7.94 -6.99 -18.19
N THR A 97 7.30 -6.99 -17.02
CA THR A 97 8.00 -7.32 -15.77
C THR A 97 8.47 -8.77 -15.73
N GLY A 98 7.69 -9.69 -16.32
CA GLY A 98 8.06 -11.09 -16.51
C GLY A 98 9.29 -11.25 -17.38
N GLY A 99 9.31 -10.58 -18.56
CA GLY A 99 10.42 -10.63 -19.51
C GLY A 99 11.71 -10.03 -18.96
N ILE A 100 11.63 -8.85 -18.33
CA ILE A 100 12.79 -8.21 -17.66
C ILE A 100 13.35 -9.16 -16.57
N SER A 101 12.47 -9.82 -15.81
CA SER A 101 12.88 -10.77 -14.79
C SER A 101 13.60 -12.02 -15.35
N LYS A 102 13.25 -12.50 -16.57
CA LYS A 102 13.92 -13.65 -17.22
C LYS A 102 15.41 -13.42 -17.48
N ILE A 103 15.77 -12.19 -17.73
CA ILE A 103 17.16 -11.78 -18.03
C ILE A 103 17.86 -11.10 -16.85
N LYS A 104 17.30 -11.22 -15.65
CA LYS A 104 17.83 -10.62 -14.42
C LYS A 104 17.91 -9.08 -14.47
N GLY A 105 17.09 -8.43 -15.29
CA GLY A 105 16.89 -6.99 -15.26
C GLY A 105 16.06 -6.56 -14.05
N ILE A 106 16.10 -5.27 -13.72
CA ILE A 106 15.33 -4.68 -12.61
C ILE A 106 14.17 -3.85 -13.17
N SER A 107 12.94 -4.17 -12.80
CA SER A 107 11.78 -3.37 -13.17
C SER A 107 11.56 -2.25 -12.14
N SER A 108 11.76 -0.98 -12.54
CA SER A 108 11.42 0.18 -11.70
C SER A 108 9.96 0.54 -11.91
N LEU A 109 9.11 0.19 -10.94
CA LEU A 109 7.66 0.31 -11.04
C LEU A 109 7.22 1.72 -10.68
N ILE A 110 7.00 2.57 -11.69
CA ILE A 110 6.73 3.99 -11.52
C ILE A 110 5.21 4.22 -11.34
N ASN A 111 4.84 4.97 -10.31
CA ASN A 111 3.46 5.39 -10.10
C ASN A 111 3.01 6.30 -11.26
N VAL A 112 1.94 5.91 -11.93
CA VAL A 112 1.38 6.60 -13.12
C VAL A 112 0.90 8.02 -12.85
N ASN A 113 0.65 8.37 -11.59
CA ASN A 113 0.20 9.70 -11.17
C ASN A 113 1.36 10.70 -10.92
N LEU A 114 2.61 10.24 -10.96
CA LEU A 114 3.76 11.14 -10.77
C LEU A 114 3.91 12.08 -11.96
N ARG A 115 4.21 13.35 -11.66
CA ARG A 115 4.47 14.41 -12.66
C ARG A 115 5.68 15.24 -12.20
N LYS A 116 6.27 15.98 -13.12
CA LYS A 116 7.31 17.00 -12.82
C LYS A 116 8.40 16.50 -11.86
N ARG A 117 8.71 17.30 -10.82
CA ARG A 117 9.80 17.03 -9.88
C ARG A 117 9.74 15.64 -9.19
N PRO A 118 8.60 15.15 -8.69
CA PRO A 118 8.51 13.79 -8.15
C PRO A 118 8.84 12.71 -9.19
N LEU A 119 8.40 12.87 -10.44
CA LEU A 119 8.73 11.93 -11.52
C LEU A 119 10.22 11.96 -11.86
N ILE A 120 10.80 13.15 -12.06
CA ILE A 120 12.24 13.33 -12.27
C ILE A 120 13.04 12.66 -11.15
N HIS A 121 12.61 12.84 -9.91
CA HIS A 121 13.29 12.26 -8.74
C HIS A 121 13.32 10.73 -8.76
N VAL A 122 12.18 10.07 -9.01
CA VAL A 122 12.15 8.60 -9.04
C VAL A 122 12.93 8.03 -10.24
N MET A 123 12.90 8.72 -11.37
CA MET A 123 13.70 8.37 -12.54
C MET A 123 15.21 8.47 -12.23
N LYS A 124 15.65 9.57 -11.61
CA LYS A 124 17.06 9.75 -11.21
C LYS A 124 17.52 8.72 -10.20
N ILE A 125 16.69 8.34 -9.22
CA ILE A 125 17.05 7.30 -8.24
C ILE A 125 17.14 5.93 -8.90
N SER A 126 16.22 5.59 -9.79
CA SER A 126 16.19 4.27 -10.44
C SER A 126 17.25 4.11 -11.52
N GLU A 127 17.77 5.21 -12.07
CA GLU A 127 18.79 5.21 -13.15
C GLU A 127 18.44 4.23 -14.28
N PRO A 128 17.25 4.37 -14.89
CA PRO A 128 16.81 3.39 -15.87
C PRO A 128 17.60 3.54 -17.18
N ARG A 129 18.02 2.40 -17.72
CA ARG A 129 18.61 2.37 -19.07
C ARG A 129 17.57 2.56 -20.17
N TYR A 130 16.34 2.07 -19.92
CA TYR A 130 15.17 2.23 -20.80
C TYR A 130 13.95 2.61 -19.98
N VAL A 131 13.00 3.24 -20.62
CA VAL A 131 11.70 3.60 -20.05
C VAL A 131 10.61 2.99 -20.92
N ILE A 132 9.73 2.20 -20.32
CA ILE A 132 8.53 1.68 -20.97
C ILE A 132 7.32 2.45 -20.46
N VAL A 133 6.51 2.95 -21.36
CA VAL A 133 5.27 3.65 -21.06
C VAL A 133 4.13 3.16 -21.95
N ASP A 134 2.90 3.28 -21.47
CA ASP A 134 1.72 3.20 -22.33
C ASP A 134 1.32 4.60 -22.86
N ASP A 135 0.37 4.63 -23.79
CA ASP A 135 -0.14 5.88 -24.37
C ASP A 135 -0.65 6.88 -23.33
N ASP A 136 -1.25 6.37 -22.23
CA ASP A 136 -1.85 7.21 -21.19
C ASP A 136 -0.77 7.89 -20.32
N CYS A 137 0.38 7.24 -20.14
CA CYS A 137 1.51 7.74 -19.34
C CYS A 137 2.55 8.53 -20.16
N LEU A 138 2.55 8.40 -21.49
CA LEU A 138 3.53 9.04 -22.36
C LEU A 138 3.62 10.57 -22.18
N PRO A 139 2.52 11.34 -22.03
CA PRO A 139 2.60 12.78 -21.81
C PRO A 139 3.41 13.17 -20.57
N ALA A 140 3.34 12.37 -19.50
CA ALA A 140 4.10 12.62 -18.28
C ALA A 140 5.62 12.51 -18.49
N ILE A 141 6.06 11.56 -19.30
CA ILE A 141 7.48 11.41 -19.68
C ILE A 141 7.91 12.52 -20.62
N GLN A 142 7.07 12.91 -21.58
CA GLN A 142 7.36 14.02 -22.50
C GLN A 142 7.58 15.35 -21.75
N GLU A 143 6.83 15.58 -20.68
CA GLU A 143 6.96 16.79 -19.84
C GLU A 143 8.33 16.89 -19.16
N VAL A 144 8.97 15.77 -18.82
CA VAL A 144 10.19 15.73 -18.02
C VAL A 144 11.44 15.23 -18.75
N ILE A 145 11.29 14.88 -20.03
CA ILE A 145 12.38 14.22 -20.79
C ILE A 145 13.66 15.07 -20.87
N SER A 146 13.54 16.39 -20.94
CA SER A 146 14.67 17.31 -20.95
C SER A 146 15.48 17.31 -19.65
N ASP A 147 14.85 16.92 -18.53
CA ASP A 147 15.48 16.82 -17.20
C ASP A 147 16.08 15.44 -16.94
N LEU A 148 15.81 14.49 -17.85
CA LEU A 148 16.31 13.12 -17.80
C LEU A 148 17.44 12.95 -18.83
N ASN A 149 18.50 12.29 -18.39
CA ASN A 149 19.62 11.99 -19.30
C ASN A 149 19.30 10.75 -20.18
N LEU A 150 18.20 10.84 -20.97
CA LEU A 150 17.69 9.76 -21.82
C LEU A 150 17.51 10.25 -23.26
N GLN A 151 17.86 9.38 -24.20
CA GLN A 151 17.63 9.61 -25.63
C GLN A 151 16.25 9.08 -26.04
N ASN A 152 15.70 9.56 -27.16
CA ASN A 152 14.39 9.14 -27.66
C ASN A 152 14.30 7.63 -27.93
N ASN A 153 15.37 6.99 -28.36
CA ASN A 153 15.43 5.54 -28.61
C ASN A 153 15.49 4.69 -27.30
N GLN A 154 15.62 5.32 -26.16
CA GLN A 154 15.53 4.66 -24.85
C GLN A 154 14.12 4.71 -24.27
N ILE A 155 13.18 5.41 -24.92
CA ILE A 155 11.77 5.48 -24.52
C ILE A 155 10.97 4.60 -25.45
N LEU A 156 10.39 3.56 -24.86
CA LEU A 156 9.66 2.49 -25.52
C LEU A 156 8.18 2.64 -25.21
N VAL A 157 7.35 2.79 -26.23
CA VAL A 157 5.92 3.02 -26.06
C VAL A 157 5.15 1.75 -26.40
N ILE A 158 4.32 1.28 -25.48
CA ILE A 158 3.32 0.27 -25.78
C ILE A 158 2.05 0.99 -26.20
N SER A 159 1.84 1.06 -27.51
CA SER A 159 0.71 1.76 -28.11
C SER A 159 -0.45 0.83 -28.40
N LYS A 160 -1.66 1.30 -28.07
CA LYS A 160 -2.92 0.65 -28.48
C LYS A 160 -3.31 1.02 -29.91
N ILE A 161 -2.72 2.10 -30.45
CA ILE A 161 -2.99 2.62 -31.79
C ILE A 161 -1.73 2.36 -32.62
N PRO A 162 -1.77 1.41 -33.58
CA PRO A 162 -0.64 1.17 -34.46
C PRO A 162 -0.21 2.44 -35.21
N ASN A 163 1.10 2.63 -35.35
CA ASN A 163 1.70 3.75 -36.10
C ASN A 163 1.32 5.15 -35.57
N LYS A 164 1.05 5.31 -34.29
CA LYS A 164 0.89 6.62 -33.66
C LYS A 164 2.19 7.40 -33.85
N ASN A 165 2.13 8.54 -34.55
CA ASN A 165 3.30 9.30 -34.90
C ASN A 165 3.91 9.97 -33.67
N HIS A 166 4.88 9.32 -33.05
CA HIS A 166 5.70 9.86 -31.97
C HIS A 166 7.19 9.61 -32.27
N LYS A 167 8.06 10.44 -31.73
CA LYS A 167 9.52 10.36 -31.92
C LYS A 167 10.22 9.23 -31.13
N PHE A 168 9.47 8.39 -30.45
CA PHE A 168 9.95 7.30 -29.62
C PHE A 168 9.77 5.94 -30.28
N VAL A 169 10.33 4.89 -29.71
CA VAL A 169 10.23 3.54 -30.25
C VAL A 169 8.85 2.96 -29.99
N ASP A 170 8.15 2.50 -31.00
CA ASP A 170 6.92 1.71 -30.88
C ASP A 170 7.27 0.27 -30.50
N LEU A 171 7.26 -0.02 -29.19
CA LEU A 171 7.60 -1.35 -28.70
C LEU A 171 6.62 -2.42 -29.19
N SER A 172 5.33 -2.08 -29.33
CA SER A 172 4.33 -3.02 -29.84
C SER A 172 4.67 -3.53 -31.22
N ASN A 173 5.16 -2.63 -32.10
CA ASN A 173 5.60 -2.98 -33.45
C ASN A 173 6.91 -3.78 -33.41
N GLU A 174 7.91 -3.35 -32.65
CA GLU A 174 9.21 -4.03 -32.54
C GLU A 174 9.05 -5.49 -32.13
N LEU A 175 8.16 -5.78 -31.16
CA LEU A 175 7.93 -7.12 -30.63
C LEU A 175 7.35 -8.10 -31.67
N THR A 176 6.79 -7.62 -32.79
CA THR A 176 6.20 -8.49 -33.83
C THR A 176 7.24 -9.38 -34.51
N SER A 177 8.49 -8.92 -34.60
CA SER A 177 9.61 -9.62 -35.24
C SER A 177 10.49 -10.40 -34.24
N ILE A 178 10.26 -10.26 -32.96
CA ILE A 178 11.09 -10.86 -31.90
C ILE A 178 10.65 -12.28 -31.57
N SER A 179 11.61 -13.16 -31.36
CA SER A 179 11.38 -14.57 -31.00
C SER A 179 10.59 -14.71 -29.69
N SER A 180 9.59 -15.57 -29.69
CA SER A 180 8.81 -15.95 -28.51
C SER A 180 9.38 -17.18 -27.78
N ASN A 181 10.51 -17.74 -28.23
CA ASN A 181 11.19 -18.83 -27.54
C ASN A 181 11.85 -18.35 -26.25
N ASN A 182 11.99 -19.25 -25.28
CA ASN A 182 12.72 -18.91 -24.05
C ASN A 182 14.14 -18.39 -24.38
N PRO A 183 14.59 -17.32 -23.72
CA PRO A 183 15.91 -16.75 -23.96
C PRO A 183 17.00 -17.79 -23.65
N LYS A 184 18.01 -17.87 -24.53
CA LYS A 184 19.13 -18.84 -24.40
C LYS A 184 20.23 -18.36 -23.44
N THR A 185 19.89 -17.54 -22.47
CA THR A 185 20.85 -17.03 -21.49
C THR A 185 20.85 -17.88 -20.25
N ILE A 186 22.04 -18.34 -19.83
CA ILE A 186 22.23 -18.89 -18.49
C ILE A 186 22.40 -17.70 -17.55
N VAL A 187 21.36 -17.40 -16.78
CA VAL A 187 21.42 -16.37 -15.75
C VAL A 187 21.53 -17.03 -14.39
N ASP A 188 22.65 -16.79 -13.73
CA ASP A 188 22.85 -17.24 -12.35
C ASP A 188 22.16 -16.27 -11.39
N PHE A 189 21.00 -16.69 -10.85
CA PHE A 189 20.24 -15.92 -9.87
C PHE A 189 20.75 -16.22 -8.46
N LYS A 190 20.92 -15.18 -7.64
CA LYS A 190 21.32 -15.28 -6.24
C LYS A 190 20.24 -14.73 -5.32
N TYR A 191 20.23 -15.22 -4.09
CA TYR A 191 19.29 -14.81 -3.04
C TYR A 191 19.13 -13.29 -2.89
N GLY A 192 20.20 -12.52 -3.02
CA GLY A 192 20.19 -11.06 -2.86
C GLY A 192 19.79 -10.27 -4.10
N ASP A 193 19.56 -10.91 -5.25
CA ASP A 193 19.29 -10.21 -6.50
C ASP A 193 17.97 -9.45 -6.47
N VAL A 194 18.04 -8.18 -6.88
CA VAL A 194 16.89 -7.28 -6.94
C VAL A 194 16.13 -7.55 -8.22
N CYS A 195 14.82 -7.71 -8.12
CA CYS A 195 13.94 -7.88 -9.29
C CYS A 195 13.15 -6.61 -9.63
N SER A 196 12.85 -5.77 -8.64
CA SER A 196 12.14 -4.52 -8.89
C SER A 196 12.43 -3.45 -7.84
N TYR A 197 12.25 -2.20 -8.23
CA TYR A 197 12.13 -1.06 -7.32
C TYR A 197 10.66 -0.69 -7.18
N ILE A 198 10.20 -0.56 -5.95
CA ILE A 198 8.87 -0.01 -5.62
C ILE A 198 9.07 1.29 -4.85
N PHE A 199 8.36 2.34 -5.25
CA PHE A 199 8.54 3.65 -4.66
C PHE A 199 7.49 3.90 -3.57
N THR A 200 7.96 4.20 -2.36
CA THR A 200 7.10 4.55 -1.23
C THR A 200 7.15 6.02 -0.95
N SER A 201 5.99 6.64 -0.72
CA SER A 201 5.91 8.02 -0.23
C SER A 201 6.45 8.08 1.19
N GLY A 202 7.57 8.77 1.38
CA GLY A 202 8.05 9.07 2.72
C GLY A 202 7.21 10.18 3.37
N THR A 203 7.05 10.15 4.68
CA THR A 203 6.36 11.22 5.46
C THR A 203 7.06 12.58 5.38
N THR A 204 8.30 12.61 4.90
CA THR A 204 9.19 13.78 4.95
C THR A 204 9.86 14.11 3.62
N GLY A 205 9.24 13.81 2.45
CA GLY A 205 9.87 14.19 1.19
C GLY A 205 9.57 13.30 -0.01
N PHE A 206 10.41 13.36 -1.00
CA PHE A 206 10.30 12.60 -2.25
C PHE A 206 10.31 11.08 -2.04
N PRO A 207 9.66 10.30 -2.95
CA PRO A 207 9.58 8.85 -2.86
C PRO A 207 10.96 8.18 -2.72
N LYS A 208 10.99 7.06 -1.98
CA LYS A 208 12.20 6.23 -1.79
C LYS A 208 12.06 4.94 -2.58
N ALA A 209 13.12 4.52 -3.27
CA ALA A 209 13.15 3.25 -3.97
C ALA A 209 13.46 2.09 -3.01
N VAL A 210 12.45 1.28 -2.72
CA VAL A 210 12.60 0.02 -1.97
C VAL A 210 13.01 -1.08 -2.93
N MET A 211 14.03 -1.84 -2.56
CA MET A 211 14.58 -2.93 -3.36
C MET A 211 13.83 -4.24 -3.07
N ILE A 212 13.06 -4.71 -4.03
CA ILE A 212 12.33 -5.99 -3.95
C ILE A 212 13.19 -7.08 -4.59
N LYS A 213 13.46 -8.12 -3.81
CA LYS A 213 14.29 -9.24 -4.25
C LYS A 213 13.46 -10.34 -4.90
N HIS A 214 14.14 -11.24 -5.61
CA HIS A 214 13.51 -12.42 -6.23
C HIS A 214 13.01 -13.46 -5.22
N VAL A 215 13.44 -13.41 -3.99
CA VAL A 215 13.05 -14.36 -2.93
C VAL A 215 11.57 -14.29 -2.59
N ASN A 216 11.01 -15.41 -2.17
CA ASN A 216 9.64 -15.56 -1.67
C ASN A 216 8.59 -14.99 -2.61
N ILE A 217 8.63 -15.43 -3.87
CA ILE A 217 7.70 -14.96 -4.89
C ILE A 217 6.27 -15.33 -4.50
N GLY A 218 5.61 -14.43 -3.76
CA GLY A 218 4.18 -14.47 -3.50
C GLY A 218 3.66 -15.59 -2.59
N GLY A 219 4.54 -16.45 -2.08
CA GLY A 219 4.12 -17.60 -1.27
C GLY A 219 3.32 -17.18 -0.04
N PHE A 220 3.79 -16.14 0.64
CA PHE A 220 3.10 -15.56 1.77
C PHE A 220 1.67 -15.08 1.45
N TYR A 221 1.48 -14.38 0.34
CA TYR A 221 0.16 -13.94 -0.12
C TYR A 221 -0.71 -15.12 -0.58
N ALA A 222 -0.09 -16.10 -1.26
CA ALA A 222 -0.80 -17.31 -1.69
C ALA A 222 -1.34 -18.11 -0.49
N MET A 223 -0.56 -18.19 0.59
CA MET A 223 -0.99 -18.83 1.84
C MET A 223 -2.06 -18.01 2.58
N GLY A 224 -1.85 -16.70 2.72
CA GLY A 224 -2.82 -15.82 3.35
C GLY A 224 -4.19 -15.89 2.69
N LEU A 225 -4.24 -16.04 1.37
CA LEU A 225 -5.45 -16.27 0.58
C LEU A 225 -5.87 -17.74 0.51
N GLN A 226 -5.07 -18.66 1.03
CA GLN A 226 -5.24 -20.09 0.78
C GLN A 226 -5.50 -20.37 -0.72
N LEU A 227 -4.65 -19.76 -1.56
CA LEU A 227 -4.85 -19.73 -3.01
C LEU A 227 -4.51 -21.08 -3.63
N LYS A 228 -5.47 -21.65 -4.33
CA LYS A 228 -5.34 -22.94 -5.03
C LYS A 228 -5.16 -22.72 -6.53
N GLN A 229 -4.68 -23.74 -7.21
CA GLN A 229 -4.45 -23.68 -8.65
C GLN A 229 -5.70 -23.30 -9.45
N ASP A 230 -6.90 -23.71 -9.01
CA ASP A 230 -8.16 -23.44 -9.71
C ASP A 230 -8.83 -22.12 -9.30
N ASP A 231 -8.24 -21.38 -8.38
CA ASP A 231 -8.75 -20.07 -7.96
C ASP A 231 -8.49 -19.00 -9.04
N ILE A 232 -9.38 -18.01 -9.06
CA ILE A 232 -9.23 -16.79 -9.85
C ILE A 232 -9.18 -15.60 -8.89
N LEU A 233 -8.03 -14.95 -8.84
CA LEU A 233 -7.80 -13.79 -8.01
C LEU A 233 -8.14 -12.51 -8.76
N TYR A 234 -9.17 -11.79 -8.34
CA TYR A 234 -9.47 -10.46 -8.85
C TYR A 234 -8.54 -9.42 -8.24
N ASN A 235 -7.86 -8.66 -9.07
CA ASN A 235 -6.95 -7.61 -8.64
C ASN A 235 -7.36 -6.23 -9.16
N PRO A 236 -8.02 -5.39 -8.33
CA PRO A 236 -8.39 -4.03 -8.68
C PRO A 236 -7.30 -2.98 -8.38
N LEU A 237 -6.19 -3.39 -7.74
CA LEU A 237 -5.16 -2.50 -7.23
C LEU A 237 -4.06 -2.22 -8.28
N PRO A 238 -3.39 -1.05 -8.21
CA PRO A 238 -2.33 -0.71 -9.16
C PRO A 238 -1.10 -1.62 -9.04
N LEU A 239 -0.66 -2.22 -10.16
CA LEU A 239 0.46 -3.18 -10.22
C LEU A 239 1.82 -2.59 -9.82
N TYR A 240 1.98 -1.28 -9.89
CA TYR A 240 3.18 -0.59 -9.44
C TYR A 240 3.31 -0.47 -7.90
N HIS A 241 2.27 -0.87 -7.15
CA HIS A 241 2.31 -0.95 -5.69
C HIS A 241 2.58 -2.37 -5.19
N SER A 242 3.22 -2.47 -4.01
CA SER A 242 3.65 -3.74 -3.44
C SER A 242 2.52 -4.74 -3.25
N HIS A 243 1.36 -4.33 -2.73
CA HIS A 243 0.25 -5.24 -2.45
C HIS A 243 -0.28 -5.91 -3.73
N SER A 244 -0.54 -5.13 -4.77
CA SER A 244 -0.95 -5.65 -6.08
C SER A 244 0.15 -6.47 -6.76
N ASN A 245 1.41 -6.02 -6.69
CA ASN A 245 2.54 -6.76 -7.24
C ASN A 245 2.72 -8.12 -6.56
N GLN A 246 2.58 -8.17 -5.23
CA GLN A 246 2.62 -9.42 -4.48
C GLN A 246 1.43 -10.34 -4.78
N SER A 247 0.27 -9.80 -5.10
CA SER A 247 -0.89 -10.64 -5.50
C SER A 247 -0.65 -11.36 -6.85
N TRP A 248 0.01 -10.70 -7.82
CA TRP A 248 0.47 -11.39 -9.04
C TRP A 248 1.49 -12.50 -8.73
N ARG A 249 2.43 -12.22 -7.83
CA ARG A 249 3.40 -13.22 -7.39
C ARG A 249 2.74 -14.40 -6.68
N ALA A 250 1.65 -14.16 -5.93
CA ALA A 250 0.86 -15.23 -5.31
C ALA A 250 0.20 -16.14 -6.36
N VAL A 251 -0.34 -15.55 -7.42
CA VAL A 251 -0.87 -16.29 -8.57
C VAL A 251 0.22 -17.15 -9.22
N LEU A 252 1.41 -16.59 -9.42
CA LEU A 252 2.57 -17.34 -9.93
C LEU A 252 3.03 -18.45 -8.98
N PHE A 253 2.92 -18.25 -7.68
CA PHE A 253 3.27 -19.27 -6.70
C PHE A 253 2.29 -20.45 -6.77
N ALA A 254 0.98 -20.17 -6.78
CA ALA A 254 -0.07 -21.18 -6.72
C ALA A 254 -0.41 -21.81 -8.10
N GLY A 255 -0.02 -21.20 -9.21
CA GLY A 255 -0.49 -21.55 -10.56
C GLY A 255 -1.97 -21.27 -10.78
N ALA A 256 -2.50 -20.32 -10.04
CA ALA A 256 -3.87 -19.82 -10.13
C ALA A 256 -4.06 -18.94 -11.37
N ALA A 257 -5.16 -18.20 -11.48
CA ALA A 257 -5.35 -17.19 -12.50
C ALA A 257 -5.56 -15.81 -11.87
N MET A 258 -5.18 -14.72 -12.57
CA MET A 258 -5.51 -13.36 -12.19
C MET A 258 -6.57 -12.78 -13.12
N ALA A 259 -7.62 -12.20 -12.56
CA ALA A 259 -8.52 -11.30 -13.26
C ALA A 259 -8.10 -9.87 -12.89
N LEU A 260 -7.53 -9.14 -13.85
CA LEU A 260 -6.93 -7.84 -13.64
C LEU A 260 -7.91 -6.74 -14.05
N ALA A 261 -8.18 -5.79 -13.15
CA ALA A 261 -8.89 -4.57 -13.50
C ALA A 261 -7.91 -3.47 -13.96
N ARG A 262 -8.34 -2.62 -14.91
CA ARG A 262 -7.55 -1.45 -15.35
C ARG A 262 -7.28 -0.51 -14.18
N ARG A 263 -8.29 -0.30 -13.33
CA ARG A 263 -8.27 0.46 -12.07
C ARG A 263 -9.47 0.05 -11.23
N PHE A 264 -9.44 0.34 -9.96
CA PHE A 264 -10.60 0.13 -9.11
C PHE A 264 -11.81 0.97 -9.59
N SER A 265 -12.98 0.34 -9.63
CA SER A 265 -14.26 0.97 -9.87
C SER A 265 -15.32 0.27 -9.03
N ALA A 266 -15.96 1.01 -8.13
CA ALA A 266 -16.97 0.44 -7.24
C ALA A 266 -18.21 -0.06 -8.02
N SER A 267 -18.57 0.60 -9.14
CA SER A 267 -19.71 0.21 -9.99
C SER A 267 -19.43 -1.01 -10.89
N GLU A 268 -18.15 -1.28 -11.21
CA GLU A 268 -17.77 -2.42 -12.05
C GLU A 268 -17.32 -3.64 -11.23
N TYR A 269 -17.01 -3.45 -9.96
CA TYR A 269 -16.39 -4.47 -9.10
C TYR A 269 -17.16 -5.80 -9.11
N TRP A 270 -18.46 -5.79 -8.80
CA TRP A 270 -19.27 -7.01 -8.75
C TRP A 270 -19.57 -7.60 -10.12
N LYS A 271 -19.63 -6.76 -11.15
CA LYS A 271 -19.76 -7.23 -12.55
C LYS A 271 -18.51 -8.00 -12.97
N ASP A 272 -17.33 -7.49 -12.64
CA ASP A 272 -16.06 -8.15 -12.93
C ASP A 272 -15.92 -9.46 -12.15
N ILE A 273 -16.24 -9.46 -10.85
CA ILE A 273 -16.25 -10.69 -10.02
C ILE A 273 -17.11 -11.78 -10.68
N LYS A 274 -18.32 -11.43 -11.11
CA LYS A 274 -19.24 -12.37 -11.79
C LYS A 274 -18.69 -12.78 -13.16
N LYS A 275 -18.27 -11.82 -13.98
CA LYS A 275 -17.76 -12.06 -15.34
C LYS A 275 -16.61 -13.05 -15.36
N PHE A 276 -15.64 -12.88 -14.47
CA PHE A 276 -14.46 -13.73 -14.41
C PHE A 276 -14.63 -14.95 -13.51
N ASN A 277 -15.78 -15.08 -12.84
CA ASN A 277 -16.00 -16.10 -11.81
C ASN A 277 -14.89 -16.09 -10.75
N ALA A 278 -14.47 -14.88 -10.34
CA ALA A 278 -13.39 -14.70 -9.38
C ALA A 278 -13.88 -15.08 -7.98
N ASN A 279 -13.11 -15.92 -7.28
CA ASN A 279 -13.44 -16.40 -5.95
C ASN A 279 -12.51 -15.89 -4.84
N ALA A 280 -11.48 -15.15 -5.22
CA ALA A 280 -10.56 -14.47 -4.32
C ALA A 280 -10.32 -13.02 -4.78
N THR A 281 -10.03 -12.12 -3.86
CA THR A 281 -9.64 -10.74 -4.16
C THR A 281 -8.65 -10.18 -3.15
N VAL A 282 -7.95 -9.12 -3.57
CA VAL A 282 -7.13 -8.29 -2.69
C VAL A 282 -7.76 -6.92 -2.52
N TYR A 283 -7.60 -6.32 -1.34
CA TYR A 283 -8.17 -5.01 -1.04
C TYR A 283 -7.25 -4.17 -0.15
N ILE A 284 -7.55 -2.88 -0.10
CA ILE A 284 -7.07 -1.93 0.90
C ILE A 284 -8.26 -1.24 1.54
N GLY A 285 -8.10 -0.73 2.75
CA GLY A 285 -9.15 -0.35 3.69
C GLY A 285 -10.35 0.41 3.16
N GLU A 286 -10.16 1.33 2.23
CA GLU A 286 -11.27 2.15 1.71
C GLU A 286 -12.14 1.42 0.68
N ILE A 287 -11.63 0.39 0.01
CA ILE A 287 -12.41 -0.38 -0.99
C ILE A 287 -13.68 -0.98 -0.38
N PRO A 288 -13.63 -1.69 0.77
CA PRO A 288 -14.84 -2.18 1.42
C PRO A 288 -15.87 -1.08 1.73
N ARG A 289 -15.42 0.10 2.17
CA ARG A 289 -16.30 1.24 2.43
C ARG A 289 -16.99 1.74 1.16
N TYR A 290 -16.24 1.90 0.07
CA TYR A 290 -16.81 2.31 -1.22
C TYR A 290 -17.86 1.31 -1.73
N LEU A 291 -17.62 0.01 -1.55
CA LEU A 291 -18.56 -1.03 -1.94
C LEU A 291 -19.81 -1.04 -1.06
N LEU A 292 -19.67 -0.81 0.26
CA LEU A 292 -20.81 -0.68 1.17
C LEU A 292 -21.69 0.52 0.85
N ASN A 293 -21.10 1.62 0.41
CA ASN A 293 -21.82 2.84 0.05
C ASN A 293 -22.58 2.74 -1.29
N ARG A 294 -22.40 1.63 -2.05
CA ARG A 294 -23.17 1.41 -3.28
C ARG A 294 -24.57 0.86 -2.96
N PRO A 295 -25.60 1.17 -3.79
CA PRO A 295 -26.91 0.57 -3.64
C PRO A 295 -26.87 -0.96 -3.61
N GLU A 296 -27.71 -1.58 -2.79
CA GLU A 296 -27.78 -3.05 -2.71
C GLU A 296 -28.11 -3.73 -4.05
N SER A 297 -28.90 -3.03 -4.88
CA SER A 297 -29.26 -3.49 -6.22
C SER A 297 -28.08 -3.66 -7.18
N GLU A 298 -26.94 -3.06 -6.88
CA GLU A 298 -25.71 -3.22 -7.67
C GLU A 298 -24.90 -4.46 -7.28
N TYR A 299 -25.17 -5.02 -6.09
CA TYR A 299 -24.54 -6.26 -5.69
C TYR A 299 -25.06 -7.42 -6.55
N ILE A 300 -24.12 -8.06 -7.21
CA ILE A 300 -24.39 -9.26 -8.00
C ILE A 300 -23.78 -10.42 -7.22
N PRO A 301 -24.60 -11.34 -6.67
CA PRO A 301 -24.08 -12.54 -6.02
C PRO A 301 -23.16 -13.29 -6.97
N GLY A 302 -21.94 -13.52 -6.53
CA GLY A 302 -20.89 -14.14 -7.32
C GLY A 302 -20.18 -15.24 -6.57
N SER A 303 -19.02 -15.56 -7.08
CA SER A 303 -18.16 -16.63 -6.56
C SER A 303 -17.18 -16.15 -5.49
N LEU A 304 -17.14 -14.82 -5.18
CA LEU A 304 -16.17 -14.26 -4.24
C LEU A 304 -16.39 -14.80 -2.83
N LYS A 305 -15.37 -15.47 -2.29
CA LYS A 305 -15.38 -16.11 -0.98
C LYS A 305 -14.26 -15.64 -0.07
N LYS A 306 -13.14 -15.26 -0.67
CA LYS A 306 -11.87 -14.99 0.03
C LYS A 306 -11.40 -13.59 -0.25
N MET A 307 -11.08 -12.85 0.80
CA MET A 307 -10.47 -11.53 0.70
C MET A 307 -9.19 -11.47 1.53
N PHE A 308 -8.16 -10.84 0.99
CA PHE A 308 -6.89 -10.64 1.68
C PHE A 308 -6.43 -9.20 1.51
N GLY A 309 -6.26 -8.50 2.62
CA GLY A 309 -5.88 -7.10 2.55
C GLY A 309 -5.45 -6.51 3.88
N LEU A 310 -5.60 -5.22 3.96
CA LEU A 310 -5.21 -4.44 5.14
C LEU A 310 -6.12 -3.23 5.31
N GLY A 311 -6.39 -2.89 6.57
CA GLY A 311 -7.08 -1.66 6.94
C GLY A 311 -8.60 -1.73 6.84
N LEU A 312 -9.22 -2.90 6.85
CA LEU A 312 -10.66 -3.03 7.00
C LEU A 312 -11.05 -2.59 8.41
N ARG A 313 -11.82 -1.53 8.49
CA ARG A 313 -12.20 -0.93 9.76
C ARG A 313 -13.17 -1.81 10.53
N LYS A 314 -13.01 -1.84 11.86
CA LYS A 314 -13.86 -2.63 12.75
C LYS A 314 -15.34 -2.27 12.60
N ASP A 315 -15.66 -0.99 12.43
CA ASP A 315 -17.02 -0.46 12.33
C ASP A 315 -17.79 -0.97 11.10
N ILE A 316 -17.11 -1.36 10.04
CA ILE A 316 -17.74 -1.86 8.80
C ILE A 316 -17.49 -3.35 8.52
N TRP A 317 -16.66 -4.03 9.32
CA TRP A 317 -16.26 -5.42 9.05
C TRP A 317 -17.44 -6.38 8.95
N GLU A 318 -18.24 -6.45 10.01
CA GLU A 318 -19.38 -7.37 10.07
C GLU A 318 -20.47 -7.03 9.05
N ALA A 319 -20.76 -5.74 8.86
CA ALA A 319 -21.72 -5.27 7.87
C ALA A 319 -21.27 -5.66 6.45
N PHE A 320 -19.98 -5.48 6.14
CA PHE A 320 -19.41 -5.83 4.85
C PHE A 320 -19.47 -7.34 4.61
N GLN A 321 -18.99 -8.13 5.56
CA GLN A 321 -18.95 -9.59 5.48
C GLN A 321 -20.35 -10.19 5.29
N SER A 322 -21.32 -9.72 6.07
CA SER A 322 -22.70 -10.18 6.00
C SER A 322 -23.38 -9.79 4.70
N ARG A 323 -23.27 -8.51 4.31
CA ARG A 323 -23.94 -8.00 3.09
C ARG A 323 -23.49 -8.73 1.83
N PHE A 324 -22.20 -9.00 1.71
CA PHE A 324 -21.62 -9.59 0.51
C PHE A 324 -21.36 -11.09 0.62
N ASN A 325 -21.79 -11.71 1.72
CA ASN A 325 -21.65 -13.15 1.99
C ASN A 325 -20.21 -13.65 1.76
N ILE A 326 -19.23 -12.93 2.29
CA ILE A 326 -17.82 -13.29 2.19
C ILE A 326 -17.49 -14.31 3.27
N GLU A 327 -17.01 -15.49 2.87
CA GLU A 327 -16.69 -16.58 3.79
C GLU A 327 -15.48 -16.22 4.67
N HIS A 328 -14.43 -15.62 4.06
CA HIS A 328 -13.17 -15.33 4.73
C HIS A 328 -12.63 -13.95 4.40
N ILE A 329 -12.28 -13.18 5.44
CA ILE A 329 -11.57 -11.90 5.33
C ILE A 329 -10.33 -11.97 6.20
N TRP A 330 -9.18 -12.18 5.58
CA TRP A 330 -7.89 -12.18 6.26
C TRP A 330 -7.21 -10.84 6.11
N GLU A 331 -6.66 -10.37 7.19
CA GLU A 331 -5.87 -9.14 7.20
C GLU A 331 -4.43 -9.41 7.57
N PHE A 332 -3.58 -8.52 7.11
CA PHE A 332 -2.20 -8.44 7.52
C PHE A 332 -1.83 -6.99 7.81
N TYR A 333 -0.81 -6.82 8.62
CA TYR A 333 -0.13 -5.54 8.74
C TYR A 333 1.26 -5.67 8.14
N GLY A 334 1.63 -4.71 7.31
CA GLY A 334 2.93 -4.72 6.65
C GLY A 334 3.23 -3.45 5.87
N GLY A 335 4.47 -3.35 5.43
CA GLY A 335 4.95 -2.28 4.59
C GLY A 335 5.94 -2.77 3.56
N THR A 336 6.05 -2.02 2.46
CA THR A 336 6.98 -2.36 1.38
C THR A 336 8.43 -2.50 1.88
N ASP A 337 8.78 -1.75 2.91
CA ASP A 337 10.13 -1.64 3.46
C ASP A 337 10.44 -2.60 4.62
N PHE A 338 9.45 -3.21 5.26
CA PHE A 338 9.66 -4.14 6.38
C PHE A 338 8.90 -5.47 6.24
N GLY A 339 8.26 -5.67 5.11
CA GLY A 339 7.52 -6.90 4.85
C GLY A 339 6.18 -6.96 5.58
N VAL A 340 5.78 -8.18 5.96
CA VAL A 340 4.50 -8.45 6.62
C VAL A 340 4.75 -9.14 7.96
N PRO A 341 4.89 -8.37 9.04
CA PRO A 341 5.21 -8.91 10.37
C PRO A 341 4.02 -9.43 11.17
N LEU A 342 2.78 -9.07 10.84
CA LEU A 342 1.60 -9.46 11.60
C LEU A 342 0.49 -9.97 10.69
N PHE A 343 -0.27 -10.95 11.20
CA PHE A 343 -1.39 -11.59 10.52
C PHE A 343 -2.60 -11.72 11.42
N ASN A 344 -3.75 -11.39 10.87
CA ASN A 344 -5.05 -11.66 11.44
C ASN A 344 -5.69 -12.87 10.72
N ILE A 345 -5.12 -14.05 10.96
CA ILE A 345 -5.59 -15.31 10.33
C ILE A 345 -6.88 -15.84 10.97
N ASP A 346 -7.15 -15.43 12.22
CA ASP A 346 -8.37 -15.80 12.94
C ASP A 346 -9.54 -14.83 12.67
N GLU A 347 -9.36 -13.89 11.73
CA GLU A 347 -10.41 -13.00 11.23
C GLU A 347 -11.07 -12.14 12.32
N LYS A 348 -10.28 -11.68 13.31
CA LYS A 348 -10.77 -10.90 14.44
C LYS A 348 -10.94 -9.42 14.05
N PRO A 349 -12.18 -8.88 14.03
CA PRO A 349 -12.43 -7.51 13.60
C PRO A 349 -11.64 -6.46 14.40
N GLY A 350 -10.99 -5.54 13.68
CA GLY A 350 -10.21 -4.43 14.26
C GLY A 350 -8.81 -4.79 14.73
N MET A 351 -8.40 -6.06 14.62
CA MET A 351 -7.03 -6.48 14.89
C MET A 351 -6.24 -6.59 13.59
N VAL A 352 -4.96 -6.19 13.64
CA VAL A 352 -4.06 -6.35 12.47
C VAL A 352 -3.29 -7.68 12.52
N GLY A 353 -3.39 -8.40 13.62
CA GLY A 353 -2.80 -9.72 13.81
C GLY A 353 -2.41 -10.01 15.25
N ARG A 354 -1.75 -11.14 15.44
CA ARG A 354 -1.13 -11.52 16.71
C ARG A 354 0.39 -11.40 16.63
N HIS A 355 0.96 -10.89 17.68
CA HIS A 355 2.41 -10.80 17.87
C HIS A 355 2.95 -12.19 18.28
N ILE A 356 3.19 -13.05 17.30
CA ILE A 356 3.67 -14.42 17.47
C ILE A 356 5.06 -14.68 16.88
N LEU A 357 5.53 -13.81 15.99
CA LEU A 357 6.84 -13.95 15.37
C LEU A 357 7.95 -13.44 16.29
N PRO A 358 9.03 -14.19 16.51
CA PRO A 358 10.14 -13.77 17.38
C PRO A 358 10.97 -12.62 16.78
N THR A 359 10.73 -12.30 15.52
CA THR A 359 11.39 -11.20 14.79
C THR A 359 10.65 -9.87 14.91
N VAL A 360 9.54 -9.82 15.63
CA VAL A 360 8.68 -8.63 15.76
C VAL A 360 8.58 -8.25 17.21
N GLU A 361 8.66 -6.96 17.51
CA GLU A 361 8.45 -6.43 18.86
C GLU A 361 7.75 -5.06 18.81
N ILE A 362 7.07 -4.71 19.89
CA ILE A 362 6.47 -3.39 20.09
C ILE A 362 7.11 -2.76 21.31
N ILE A 363 7.79 -1.63 21.12
CA ILE A 363 8.59 -0.97 22.14
C ILE A 363 7.96 0.37 22.56
N LYS A 364 8.14 0.71 23.83
CA LYS A 364 7.63 1.95 24.40
C LYS A 364 8.32 3.16 23.78
N ILE A 365 7.51 4.13 23.40
CA ILE A 365 7.95 5.39 22.81
C ILE A 365 7.16 6.53 23.46
N ASP A 366 7.85 7.61 23.75
CA ASP A 366 7.19 8.88 24.04
C ASP A 366 6.61 9.43 22.72
N GLN A 367 5.30 9.57 22.66
CA GLN A 367 4.61 9.94 21.41
C GLN A 367 4.79 11.41 21.05
N ASP A 368 5.19 12.24 22.03
CA ASP A 368 5.43 13.68 21.83
C ASP A 368 6.85 13.95 21.35
N THR A 369 7.84 13.36 22.04
CA THR A 369 9.26 13.59 21.73
C THR A 369 9.82 12.65 20.69
N GLY A 370 9.22 11.45 20.57
CA GLY A 370 9.73 10.37 19.73
C GLY A 370 10.89 9.61 20.34
N GLU A 371 11.18 9.85 21.62
CA GLU A 371 12.22 9.15 22.35
C GLU A 371 11.75 7.79 22.85
N PHE A 372 12.60 6.80 22.75
CA PHE A 372 12.31 5.45 23.22
C PHE A 372 12.67 5.30 24.70
N TYR A 373 11.79 4.65 25.46
CA TYR A 373 12.07 4.31 26.83
C TYR A 373 13.09 3.16 26.92
N LYS A 374 14.05 3.29 27.84
CA LYS A 374 15.10 2.33 28.09
C LYS A 374 15.13 1.93 29.56
N ASP A 375 15.59 0.70 29.82
CA ASP A 375 15.87 0.21 31.16
C ASP A 375 17.23 0.74 31.71
N GLU A 376 17.57 0.34 32.90
CA GLU A 376 18.83 0.71 33.60
C GLU A 376 20.10 0.21 32.88
N ASN A 377 19.99 -0.80 32.01
CA ASN A 377 21.08 -1.34 31.21
C ASN A 377 21.16 -0.67 29.82
N GLY A 378 20.25 0.25 29.51
CA GLY A 378 20.19 0.98 28.24
C GLY A 378 19.46 0.24 27.12
N PHE A 379 18.80 -0.89 27.38
CA PHE A 379 17.99 -1.63 26.43
C PHE A 379 16.56 -1.09 26.36
N TYR A 380 15.90 -1.29 25.22
CA TYR A 380 14.55 -0.76 24.97
C TYR A 380 13.49 -1.56 25.71
N ILE A 381 12.47 -0.85 26.23
CA ILE A 381 11.39 -1.45 27.01
C ILE A 381 10.25 -1.88 26.09
N LYS A 382 9.82 -3.14 26.19
CA LYS A 382 8.68 -3.70 25.47
C LYS A 382 7.35 -3.19 26.04
N CYS A 383 6.36 -3.03 25.18
CA CYS A 383 4.99 -2.71 25.59
C CYS A 383 4.29 -3.91 26.24
N LYS A 384 3.45 -3.60 27.23
CA LYS A 384 2.53 -4.55 27.88
C LYS A 384 1.12 -4.44 27.30
N PRO A 385 0.22 -5.41 27.54
CA PRO A 385 -1.19 -5.26 27.20
C PRO A 385 -1.78 -3.95 27.70
N GLY A 386 -2.55 -3.27 26.86
CA GLY A 386 -3.09 -1.92 27.07
C GLY A 386 -2.21 -0.77 26.60
N GLU A 387 -0.91 -1.00 26.36
CA GLU A 387 0.03 0.04 25.98
C GLU A 387 0.14 0.20 24.46
N VAL A 388 0.44 1.42 24.02
CA VAL A 388 0.73 1.79 22.63
C VAL A 388 2.23 2.03 22.47
N GLY A 389 2.83 1.47 21.42
CA GLY A 389 4.25 1.64 21.13
C GLY A 389 4.58 1.49 19.65
N MET A 390 5.85 1.69 19.32
CA MET A 390 6.33 1.54 17.95
C MET A 390 6.65 0.09 17.64
N LEU A 391 6.10 -0.42 16.54
CA LEU A 391 6.49 -1.73 16.03
C LEU A 391 7.87 -1.66 15.39
N ILE A 392 8.69 -2.64 15.74
CA ILE A 392 10.03 -2.84 15.19
C ILE A 392 10.20 -4.27 14.67
N VAL A 393 11.00 -4.44 13.64
CA VAL A 393 11.22 -5.74 13.00
C VAL A 393 12.72 -6.10 13.05
N LYS A 394 13.07 -7.27 13.57
CA LYS A 394 14.46 -7.74 13.69
C LYS A 394 15.11 -7.92 12.32
N ILE A 395 16.30 -7.40 12.16
CA ILE A 395 17.12 -7.60 10.97
C ILE A 395 17.96 -8.86 11.21
N VAL A 396 17.55 -9.97 10.58
CA VAL A 396 18.16 -11.29 10.82
C VAL A 396 19.60 -11.36 10.28
N ASN A 397 19.88 -10.71 9.16
CA ASN A 397 21.22 -10.66 8.59
C ASN A 397 21.57 -9.24 8.17
N TYR A 398 22.22 -8.52 9.06
CA TYR A 398 22.58 -7.12 8.86
C TYR A 398 23.62 -6.91 7.76
N SER A 399 24.52 -7.86 7.53
CA SER A 399 25.60 -7.75 6.54
C SER A 399 25.10 -7.71 5.10
N ILE A 400 23.92 -8.31 4.83
CA ILE A 400 23.27 -8.32 3.52
C ILE A 400 21.97 -7.52 3.50
N PHE A 401 21.67 -6.82 4.61
CA PHE A 401 20.47 -6.01 4.72
C PHE A 401 20.61 -4.74 3.87
N THR A 402 19.79 -4.65 2.84
CA THR A 402 19.64 -3.47 2.01
C THR A 402 18.16 -3.23 1.81
N LEU A 403 17.69 -2.04 2.21
CA LEU A 403 16.29 -1.69 2.17
C LEU A 403 16.01 -0.71 1.02
N TYR A 404 16.70 0.42 1.05
CA TYR A 404 16.58 1.46 0.04
C TYR A 404 17.83 1.48 -0.84
N LYS A 405 17.69 1.88 -2.10
CA LYS A 405 18.82 2.16 -2.98
C LYS A 405 19.75 3.25 -2.38
N ASN A 406 19.18 4.18 -1.58
CA ASN A 406 19.95 5.12 -0.77
C ASN A 406 20.28 4.53 0.60
N HIS A 407 21.54 4.21 0.81
CA HIS A 407 22.04 3.55 2.03
C HIS A 407 21.87 4.42 3.31
N GLU A 408 22.09 5.73 3.25
CA GLU A 408 21.91 6.63 4.40
C GLU A 408 20.47 6.62 4.93
N LYS A 409 19.49 6.56 4.01
CA LYS A 409 18.08 6.46 4.39
C LYS A 409 17.75 5.12 5.05
N THR A 410 18.47 4.06 4.69
CA THR A 410 18.36 2.74 5.35
C THR A 410 18.89 2.82 6.79
N ILE A 411 20.09 3.37 6.99
CA ILE A 411 20.72 3.47 8.31
C ILE A 411 19.85 4.26 9.31
N LYS A 412 19.22 5.35 8.88
CA LYS A 412 18.33 6.18 9.74
C LYS A 412 17.11 5.42 10.27
N LYS A 413 16.74 4.32 9.65
CA LYS A 413 15.62 3.48 10.11
C LYS A 413 16.04 2.35 11.06
N VAL A 414 17.34 2.13 11.26
CA VAL A 414 17.85 1.02 12.05
C VAL A 414 18.11 1.45 13.49
N LEU A 415 17.58 0.67 14.43
CA LEU A 415 17.95 0.70 15.86
C LEU A 415 18.99 -0.39 16.11
N ARG A 416 19.95 -0.12 16.97
CA ARG A 416 21.01 -1.06 17.38
C ARG A 416 20.99 -1.25 18.88
N ASN A 417 21.46 -2.42 19.34
CA ASN A 417 21.51 -2.78 20.76
C ASN A 417 20.13 -2.58 21.42
N VAL A 418 19.10 -3.19 20.81
CA VAL A 418 17.72 -3.01 21.24
C VAL A 418 17.40 -3.82 22.49
N PHE A 419 17.63 -5.11 22.46
CA PHE A 419 17.40 -6.02 23.59
C PHE A 419 18.67 -6.79 24.02
N GLU A 420 19.64 -6.84 23.13
CA GLU A 420 20.94 -7.46 23.37
C GLU A 420 22.03 -6.73 22.57
N LYS A 421 23.28 -6.93 22.98
CA LYS A 421 24.42 -6.34 22.25
C LYS A 421 24.47 -6.86 20.82
N ASP A 422 24.72 -5.95 19.88
CA ASP A 422 24.88 -6.18 18.44
C ASP A 422 23.59 -6.62 17.71
N ASP A 423 22.44 -6.67 18.35
CA ASP A 423 21.17 -6.83 17.64
C ASP A 423 20.79 -5.57 16.85
N ALA A 424 19.95 -5.76 15.83
CA ALA A 424 19.48 -4.66 14.99
C ALA A 424 18.03 -4.85 14.60
N TYR A 425 17.27 -3.75 14.65
CA TYR A 425 15.85 -3.71 14.33
C TYR A 425 15.54 -2.53 13.42
N LEU A 426 14.56 -2.73 12.54
CA LEU A 426 14.02 -1.71 11.66
C LEU A 426 12.82 -1.03 12.33
N LYS A 427 12.84 0.30 12.40
CA LYS A 427 11.69 1.12 12.82
C LYS A 427 10.66 1.16 11.71
N THR A 428 9.42 0.78 11.99
CA THR A 428 8.33 0.91 11.01
C THR A 428 7.85 2.37 10.89
N GLY A 429 7.80 3.06 12.00
CA GLY A 429 7.20 4.40 12.14
C GLY A 429 5.69 4.34 12.40
N ASP A 430 5.17 3.16 12.70
CA ASP A 430 3.74 2.96 13.01
C ASP A 430 3.58 2.60 14.49
N LEU A 431 2.55 3.18 15.11
CA LEU A 431 2.17 2.92 16.50
C LEU A 431 1.08 1.86 16.54
N LEU A 432 1.28 0.85 17.37
CA LEU A 432 0.34 -0.24 17.56
C LEU A 432 0.02 -0.42 19.05
N GLN A 433 -1.22 -0.79 19.33
CA GLN A 433 -1.67 -1.11 20.68
C GLN A 433 -1.59 -2.62 20.90
N VAL A 434 -0.96 -3.01 21.99
CA VAL A 434 -0.91 -4.40 22.44
C VAL A 434 -2.16 -4.71 23.26
N HIS A 435 -2.80 -5.84 22.98
CA HIS A 435 -3.95 -6.36 23.72
C HIS A 435 -3.62 -7.70 24.37
N ASP A 436 -4.54 -8.22 25.18
CA ASP A 436 -4.41 -9.55 25.79
C ASP A 436 -4.19 -10.63 24.72
N ASN A 437 -3.50 -11.70 25.11
CA ASN A 437 -3.14 -12.82 24.24
C ASN A 437 -2.33 -12.41 23.00
N ASN A 438 -1.54 -11.34 23.11
CA ASN A 438 -0.68 -10.80 22.05
C ASN A 438 -1.44 -10.33 20.80
N TRP A 439 -2.73 -10.04 20.89
CA TRP A 439 -3.43 -9.34 19.83
C TRP A 439 -2.90 -7.92 19.68
N VAL A 440 -2.90 -7.43 18.45
CA VAL A 440 -2.39 -6.11 18.12
C VAL A 440 -3.38 -5.39 17.21
N SER A 441 -3.69 -4.13 17.54
CA SER A 441 -4.44 -3.24 16.67
C SER A 441 -3.56 -2.07 16.22
N PHE A 442 -3.87 -1.52 15.06
CA PHE A 442 -3.21 -0.32 14.57
C PHE A 442 -3.73 0.89 15.35
N ALA A 443 -2.85 1.66 15.97
CA ALA A 443 -3.23 2.84 16.71
C ALA A 443 -3.14 4.10 15.84
N ASP A 444 -1.94 4.39 15.30
CA ASP A 444 -1.73 5.52 14.40
C ASP A 444 -0.33 5.45 13.74
N ARG A 445 -0.03 6.40 12.88
CA ARG A 445 1.32 6.65 12.42
C ARG A 445 2.05 7.59 13.37
N PHE A 446 3.30 7.28 13.71
CA PHE A 446 4.10 8.20 14.49
C PHE A 446 4.21 9.57 13.78
N GLY A 447 3.78 10.64 14.49
CA GLY A 447 3.68 12.00 13.96
C GLY A 447 2.32 12.36 13.32
N ASP A 448 1.35 11.41 13.24
CA ASP A 448 -0.05 11.69 12.90
C ASP A 448 -0.90 11.88 14.16
N THR A 449 -0.68 11.10 15.21
CA THR A 449 -1.19 11.38 16.56
C THR A 449 -0.75 12.77 17.00
N PHE A 450 -1.64 13.50 17.62
CA PHE A 450 -1.34 14.83 18.15
C PHE A 450 -1.78 14.94 19.62
N ARG A 451 -1.13 15.83 20.35
CA ARG A 451 -1.48 16.14 21.76
C ARG A 451 -2.30 17.42 21.81
N TRP A 452 -3.41 17.36 22.55
CA TRP A 452 -4.26 18.51 22.79
C TRP A 452 -4.70 18.57 24.24
N LYS A 453 -4.48 19.70 24.92
CA LYS A 453 -4.82 19.92 26.34
C LYS A 453 -4.29 18.82 27.28
N GLY A 454 -3.06 18.34 27.00
CA GLY A 454 -2.41 17.32 27.81
C GLY A 454 -2.75 15.87 27.45
N GLU A 455 -3.70 15.64 26.54
CA GLU A 455 -4.17 14.30 26.12
C GLU A 455 -3.72 13.95 24.71
N ASN A 456 -3.35 12.68 24.49
CA ASN A 456 -3.03 12.16 23.18
C ASN A 456 -4.31 11.85 22.40
N VAL A 457 -4.38 12.31 21.15
CA VAL A 457 -5.53 12.12 20.26
C VAL A 457 -5.09 11.26 19.07
N SER A 458 -5.66 10.08 18.93
CA SER A 458 -5.50 9.24 17.74
C SER A 458 -6.39 9.78 16.61
N THR A 459 -5.79 10.10 15.47
CA THR A 459 -6.55 10.61 14.33
C THR A 459 -7.52 9.56 13.80
N LEU A 460 -7.13 8.29 13.81
CA LEU A 460 -7.97 7.18 13.36
C LEU A 460 -9.17 6.92 14.27
N GLU A 461 -8.99 7.04 15.58
CA GLU A 461 -10.09 6.89 16.52
C GLU A 461 -11.16 7.95 16.28
N VAL A 462 -10.74 9.22 16.15
CA VAL A 462 -11.66 10.32 15.83
C VAL A 462 -12.30 10.12 14.45
N GLU A 463 -11.52 9.80 13.42
CA GLU A 463 -12.04 9.49 12.08
C GLU A 463 -13.11 8.38 12.12
N SER A 464 -12.89 7.33 12.95
CA SER A 464 -13.84 6.21 13.04
C SER A 464 -15.20 6.64 13.57
N ILE A 465 -15.20 7.53 14.55
CA ILE A 465 -16.45 8.06 15.11
C ILE A 465 -17.12 9.03 14.12
N LEU A 466 -16.37 9.97 13.55
CA LEU A 466 -16.95 10.98 12.65
C LEU A 466 -17.56 10.36 11.38
N ASN A 467 -16.96 9.29 10.87
CA ASN A 467 -17.47 8.54 9.72
C ASN A 467 -18.77 7.75 10.01
N LEU A 468 -19.20 7.62 11.26
CA LEU A 468 -20.50 7.01 11.59
C LEU A 468 -21.67 7.98 11.38
N PHE A 469 -21.40 9.28 11.24
CA PHE A 469 -22.47 10.24 10.97
C PHE A 469 -22.98 10.11 9.52
N PRO A 470 -24.29 9.93 9.29
CA PRO A 470 -24.82 9.51 7.99
C PRO A 470 -24.40 10.40 6.81
N ALA A 471 -24.37 11.73 7.00
CA ALA A 471 -24.01 12.66 5.94
C ALA A 471 -22.50 12.76 5.69
N VAL A 472 -21.64 12.16 6.51
CA VAL A 472 -20.18 12.13 6.30
C VAL A 472 -19.84 10.93 5.42
N GLN A 473 -19.48 11.18 4.17
CA GLN A 473 -19.03 10.15 3.25
C GLN A 473 -17.64 9.64 3.65
N ILE A 474 -16.73 10.56 3.95
CA ILE A 474 -15.38 10.27 4.40
C ILE A 474 -14.77 11.46 5.16
N CYS A 475 -13.99 11.17 6.18
CA CYS A 475 -13.35 12.13 7.05
C CYS A 475 -11.85 11.90 7.13
N ASN A 476 -11.08 12.98 7.21
CA ASN A 476 -9.64 12.97 7.46
C ASN A 476 -9.34 13.88 8.65
N VAL A 477 -8.73 13.32 9.71
CA VAL A 477 -8.40 14.05 10.96
C VAL A 477 -6.90 14.26 11.07
N TYR A 478 -6.50 15.44 11.52
CA TYR A 478 -5.10 15.82 11.70
C TYR A 478 -4.95 16.92 12.75
N GLY A 479 -3.74 17.05 13.30
CA GLY A 479 -3.42 18.10 14.26
C GLY A 479 -2.93 19.37 13.57
N VAL A 480 -3.47 20.52 13.95
CA VAL A 480 -3.07 21.88 13.52
C VAL A 480 -2.55 22.69 14.70
N SER A 481 -1.49 23.44 14.47
CA SER A 481 -0.94 24.32 15.51
C SER A 481 -1.78 25.58 15.68
N ILE A 482 -2.08 25.96 16.91
CA ILE A 482 -2.73 27.20 17.26
C ILE A 482 -1.68 28.11 17.94
N PRO A 483 -1.57 29.40 17.60
CA PRO A 483 -0.62 30.30 18.23
C PRO A 483 -0.76 30.31 19.76
N ASN A 484 0.37 30.28 20.46
CA ASN A 484 0.48 30.34 21.93
C ASN A 484 -0.31 29.26 22.69
N THR A 485 -0.60 28.12 22.06
CA THR A 485 -1.12 26.93 22.75
C THR A 485 -0.07 25.83 22.75
N ASP A 486 -0.09 25.01 23.82
CA ASP A 486 0.73 23.79 23.86
C ASP A 486 0.03 22.65 23.13
N GLY A 487 0.78 21.92 22.27
CA GLY A 487 0.28 20.84 21.45
C GLY A 487 -0.36 21.30 20.14
N LYS A 488 -1.25 20.46 19.61
CA LYS A 488 -1.98 20.68 18.35
C LYS A 488 -3.47 20.44 18.54
N ALA A 489 -4.30 21.34 18.03
CA ALA A 489 -5.75 21.16 18.02
C ALA A 489 -6.16 20.20 16.91
N GLY A 490 -7.18 19.40 17.15
CA GLY A 490 -7.77 18.54 16.13
C GLY A 490 -8.47 19.36 15.05
N MET A 491 -8.23 19.01 13.80
CA MET A 491 -9.00 19.48 12.65
C MET A 491 -9.48 18.28 11.84
N ALA A 492 -10.75 18.30 11.46
CA ALA A 492 -11.37 17.28 10.62
C ALA A 492 -11.80 17.90 9.29
N THR A 493 -11.42 17.26 8.19
CA THR A 493 -11.87 17.64 6.85
C THR A 493 -12.79 16.56 6.31
N PHE A 494 -13.98 16.96 5.83
CA PHE A 494 -15.02 16.05 5.35
C PHE A 494 -15.27 16.20 3.86
N GLN A 495 -15.57 15.07 3.24
CA GLN A 495 -16.39 15.00 2.04
C GLN A 495 -17.77 14.51 2.45
N LEU A 496 -18.81 15.24 2.08
CA LEU A 496 -20.19 14.91 2.42
C LEU A 496 -20.85 14.06 1.34
N ASP A 497 -21.81 13.24 1.73
CA ASP A 497 -22.69 12.56 0.78
C ASP A 497 -23.67 13.59 0.17
N LYS A 498 -23.61 13.76 -1.15
CA LYS A 498 -24.42 14.72 -1.90
C LYS A 498 -25.94 14.42 -1.87
N ASN A 499 -26.31 13.23 -1.43
CA ASN A 499 -27.71 12.79 -1.35
C ASN A 499 -28.32 12.99 0.05
N LEU A 500 -27.54 13.43 1.02
CA LEU A 500 -27.97 13.62 2.40
C LEU A 500 -27.73 15.05 2.87
N ASP A 501 -28.68 15.59 3.62
CA ASP A 501 -28.52 16.90 4.23
C ASP A 501 -27.57 16.83 5.43
N PHE A 502 -26.63 17.77 5.50
CA PHE A 502 -25.73 17.91 6.63
C PHE A 502 -26.19 19.03 7.56
N GLU A 503 -26.71 18.62 8.72
CA GLU A 503 -27.20 19.52 9.76
C GLU A 503 -26.15 19.71 10.86
N LEU A 504 -25.52 20.88 10.90
CA LEU A 504 -24.39 21.19 11.80
C LEU A 504 -24.73 21.01 13.30
N ASP A 505 -25.96 21.35 13.70
CA ASP A 505 -26.42 21.20 15.08
C ASP A 505 -26.65 19.72 15.46
N GLN A 506 -27.08 18.88 14.53
CA GLN A 506 -27.19 17.43 14.73
C GLN A 506 -25.81 16.81 14.83
N PHE A 507 -24.90 17.20 13.93
CA PHE A 507 -23.52 16.76 13.96
C PHE A 507 -22.81 17.16 15.26
N SER A 508 -23.03 18.40 15.73
CA SER A 508 -22.46 18.88 17.00
C SER A 508 -22.89 18.02 18.20
N ARG A 509 -24.16 17.65 18.26
CA ARG A 509 -24.69 16.74 19.30
C ARG A 509 -24.05 15.38 19.20
N PHE A 510 -24.04 14.80 18.01
CA PHE A 510 -23.42 13.51 17.74
C PHE A 510 -21.95 13.45 18.22
N VAL A 511 -21.15 14.46 17.86
CA VAL A 511 -19.73 14.53 18.26
C VAL A 511 -19.58 14.66 19.78
N SER A 512 -20.40 15.50 20.40
CA SER A 512 -20.37 15.69 21.87
C SER A 512 -20.75 14.45 22.66
N GLU A 513 -21.59 13.58 22.11
CA GLU A 513 -22.04 12.34 22.72
C GLU A 513 -21.06 11.18 22.54
N ASN A 514 -20.29 11.18 21.45
CA ASN A 514 -19.47 10.05 21.03
C ASN A 514 -17.96 10.25 21.17
N LEU A 515 -17.49 11.49 21.38
CA LEU A 515 -16.08 11.79 21.59
C LEU A 515 -15.83 12.42 22.96
N PRO A 516 -14.72 12.07 23.61
CA PRO A 516 -14.29 12.80 24.82
C PRO A 516 -13.92 14.25 24.44
N PRO A 517 -14.11 15.23 25.35
CA PRO A 517 -13.97 16.65 25.05
C PRO A 517 -12.62 17.05 24.43
N TYR A 518 -11.53 16.36 24.78
CA TYR A 518 -10.20 16.61 24.24
C TYR A 518 -10.01 16.09 22.79
N ALA A 519 -10.81 15.10 22.38
CA ALA A 519 -10.72 14.50 21.05
C ALA A 519 -11.68 15.12 20.03
N ILE A 520 -12.62 15.97 20.50
CA ILE A 520 -13.49 16.73 19.60
C ILE A 520 -12.62 17.65 18.72
N PRO A 521 -12.68 17.53 17.39
CA PRO A 521 -11.94 18.44 16.50
C PRO A 521 -12.35 19.90 16.76
N VAL A 522 -11.35 20.76 16.96
CA VAL A 522 -11.60 22.18 17.17
C VAL A 522 -12.09 22.84 15.88
N PHE A 523 -11.59 22.37 14.73
CA PHE A 523 -12.00 22.87 13.43
C PHE A 523 -12.58 21.77 12.57
N LEU A 524 -13.61 22.13 11.79
CA LEU A 524 -14.15 21.32 10.70
C LEU A 524 -13.97 22.07 9.39
N ARG A 525 -13.64 21.36 8.33
CA ARG A 525 -13.61 21.87 6.95
C ARG A 525 -14.40 20.94 6.06
N ILE A 526 -15.28 21.50 5.23
CA ILE A 526 -16.05 20.74 4.26
C ILE A 526 -15.47 21.01 2.88
N ILE A 527 -15.12 19.95 2.14
CA ILE A 527 -14.55 20.05 0.79
C ILE A 527 -15.34 19.16 -0.17
N ASP A 528 -15.29 19.50 -1.45
CA ASP A 528 -15.98 18.74 -2.49
C ASP A 528 -15.36 17.35 -2.71
N GLU A 529 -14.04 17.25 -2.66
CA GLU A 529 -13.31 16.00 -2.89
C GLU A 529 -12.00 15.93 -2.08
N LEU A 530 -11.82 14.85 -1.35
CA LEU A 530 -10.59 14.55 -0.62
C LEU A 530 -9.51 13.96 -1.54
N GLU A 531 -8.28 14.43 -1.37
CA GLU A 531 -7.14 13.88 -2.10
C GLU A 531 -6.73 12.50 -1.56
N PHE A 532 -6.53 11.57 -2.48
CA PHE A 532 -6.00 10.24 -2.17
C PHE A 532 -4.61 10.05 -2.77
N THR A 533 -3.82 9.20 -2.13
CA THR A 533 -2.60 8.66 -2.74
C THR A 533 -2.99 7.67 -3.84
N GLY A 534 -2.05 7.31 -4.72
CA GLY A 534 -2.28 6.24 -5.69
C GLY A 534 -2.61 4.87 -5.07
N THR A 535 -2.50 4.74 -3.73
CA THR A 535 -2.92 3.58 -2.93
C THR A 535 -4.25 3.83 -2.20
N HIS A 536 -5.05 4.78 -2.64
CA HIS A 536 -6.32 5.15 -2.02
C HIS A 536 -6.22 5.46 -0.50
N LYS A 537 -5.06 5.96 -0.04
CA LYS A 537 -4.92 6.49 1.32
C LYS A 537 -5.13 7.99 1.30
N LEU A 538 -5.87 8.51 2.26
CA LEU A 538 -6.09 9.95 2.43
C LEU A 538 -4.76 10.70 2.60
N ARG A 539 -4.61 11.83 1.89
CA ARG A 539 -3.43 12.69 1.98
C ARG A 539 -3.66 13.77 3.05
N LYS A 540 -2.82 13.75 4.09
CA LYS A 540 -2.90 14.72 5.20
C LYS A 540 -1.95 15.93 5.02
N VAL A 541 -0.94 15.82 4.16
CA VAL A 541 0.16 16.81 4.07
C VAL A 541 -0.32 18.19 3.66
N ASN A 542 -1.10 18.27 2.57
CA ASN A 542 -1.63 19.55 2.09
C ASN A 542 -2.64 20.13 3.09
N LEU A 543 -3.56 19.30 3.59
CA LEU A 543 -4.57 19.70 4.57
C LEU A 543 -3.96 20.25 5.86
N ARG A 544 -2.85 19.64 6.35
CA ARG A 544 -2.11 20.17 7.51
C ARG A 544 -1.46 21.50 7.26
N LYS A 545 -0.92 21.70 6.05
CA LYS A 545 -0.25 22.94 5.67
C LYS A 545 -1.24 24.09 5.53
N GLU A 546 -2.36 23.84 4.91
CA GLU A 546 -3.46 24.79 4.72
C GLU A 546 -4.15 25.09 6.07
N GLY A 547 -4.39 24.02 6.87
CA GLY A 547 -5.01 24.11 8.19
C GLY A 547 -6.35 24.85 8.15
N TYR A 548 -6.54 25.75 9.11
CA TYR A 548 -7.72 26.60 9.23
C TYR A 548 -7.50 28.01 8.67
N ASN A 549 -6.50 28.21 7.82
CA ASN A 549 -6.16 29.52 7.25
C ASN A 549 -7.18 29.93 6.17
N ILE A 550 -8.26 30.55 6.60
CA ILE A 550 -9.36 31.02 5.70
C ILE A 550 -8.94 32.14 4.73
N GLU A 551 -7.71 32.65 4.80
CA GLU A 551 -7.17 33.56 3.79
C GLU A 551 -6.58 32.82 2.59
N GLU A 552 -6.24 31.53 2.76
CA GLU A 552 -5.66 30.66 1.71
C GLU A 552 -6.65 29.59 1.20
N ILE A 553 -7.76 29.33 1.93
CA ILE A 553 -8.76 28.34 1.58
C ILE A 553 -10.13 28.98 1.39
N ASN A 554 -10.90 28.47 0.42
CA ASN A 554 -12.24 28.97 0.12
C ASN A 554 -13.37 28.05 0.65
N ASP A 555 -12.99 26.94 1.25
CA ASP A 555 -13.96 25.95 1.74
C ASP A 555 -14.63 26.42 3.03
N PRO A 556 -15.87 25.99 3.31
CA PRO A 556 -16.53 26.24 4.59
C PRO A 556 -15.71 25.68 5.76
N VAL A 557 -15.38 26.53 6.74
CA VAL A 557 -14.71 26.15 7.98
C VAL A 557 -15.60 26.47 9.17
N PHE A 558 -15.67 25.55 10.12
CA PHE A 558 -16.44 25.69 11.35
C PHE A 558 -15.51 25.50 12.55
N PHE A 559 -15.89 26.14 13.67
CA PHE A 559 -15.13 26.18 14.90
C PHE A 559 -15.97 25.66 16.08
N TRP A 560 -15.39 24.82 16.92
CA TRP A 560 -16.05 24.29 18.12
C TRP A 560 -16.14 25.31 19.23
N ASN A 561 -17.36 25.68 19.60
CA ASN A 561 -17.64 26.54 20.76
C ASN A 561 -17.83 25.67 22.02
N ASN A 562 -16.84 25.68 22.91
CA ASN A 562 -16.89 24.88 24.14
C ASN A 562 -18.03 25.23 25.08
N SER A 563 -18.41 26.50 25.17
CA SER A 563 -19.49 26.97 26.05
C SER A 563 -20.88 26.57 25.53
N ALA A 564 -21.07 26.64 24.22
CA ALA A 564 -22.32 26.25 23.57
C ALA A 564 -22.36 24.75 23.24
N LYS A 565 -21.25 24.02 23.35
CA LYS A 565 -21.08 22.62 22.94
C LYS A 565 -21.56 22.35 21.50
N LYS A 566 -21.22 23.27 20.57
CA LYS A 566 -21.57 23.14 19.17
C LYS A 566 -20.59 23.86 18.25
N TYR A 567 -20.60 23.45 16.99
CA TYR A 567 -19.86 24.14 15.93
C TYR A 567 -20.60 25.41 15.49
N LYS A 568 -19.84 26.40 15.09
CA LYS A 568 -20.31 27.64 14.46
C LYS A 568 -19.42 27.97 13.27
N ASP A 569 -19.91 28.80 12.35
CA ASP A 569 -19.09 29.31 11.25
C ASP A 569 -17.81 29.98 11.76
N PHE A 570 -16.68 29.70 11.09
CA PHE A 570 -15.39 30.31 11.38
C PHE A 570 -15.10 31.40 10.36
N ASN A 571 -15.26 32.64 10.75
CA ASN A 571 -15.15 33.81 9.88
C ASN A 571 -13.84 34.58 10.11
N LYS A 572 -13.59 35.63 9.29
CA LYS A 572 -12.38 36.46 9.37
C LYS A 572 -12.17 37.11 10.73
N ILE A 573 -13.23 37.48 11.43
CA ILE A 573 -13.16 38.07 12.78
C ILE A 573 -12.69 37.00 13.77
N ASP A 574 -13.27 35.79 13.70
CA ASP A 574 -12.85 34.66 14.54
C ASP A 574 -11.39 34.29 14.27
N TYR A 575 -10.95 34.27 13.01
CA TYR A 575 -9.56 34.01 12.62
C TYR A 575 -8.59 35.05 13.20
N GLN A 576 -8.91 36.33 13.05
CA GLN A 576 -8.08 37.42 13.61
C GLN A 576 -8.04 37.39 15.14
N ASN A 577 -9.14 37.05 15.80
CA ASN A 577 -9.23 36.89 17.25
C ASN A 577 -8.40 35.69 17.72
N LEU A 578 -8.40 34.60 16.97
CA LEU A 578 -7.58 33.42 17.24
C LEU A 578 -6.08 33.78 17.20
N LEU A 579 -5.66 34.51 16.16
CA LEU A 579 -4.28 34.95 16.03
C LEU A 579 -3.84 35.91 17.17
N LYS A 580 -4.78 36.63 17.78
CA LYS A 580 -4.57 37.54 18.92
C LYS A 580 -4.78 36.89 20.29
N ASN A 581 -4.97 35.57 20.37
CA ASN A 581 -5.27 34.78 21.60
C ASN A 581 -6.58 35.14 22.31
N ALA A 582 -7.58 35.63 21.59
CA ALA A 582 -8.85 36.06 22.18
C ALA A 582 -9.97 35.02 22.05
N LEU A 583 -9.70 33.79 21.57
CA LEU A 583 -10.74 32.77 21.27
C LEU A 583 -10.72 31.54 22.19
N PHE A 584 -9.72 31.35 23.06
CA PHE A 584 -9.59 30.21 23.98
C PHE A 584 -9.59 30.64 25.43
#